data_8f63a852d3b3be600b3c3b556194e621
#
_entry.id   8f63a852d3b3be600b3c3b556194e621
#
_cell.length_a   1.000
_cell.length_b   1.000
_cell.length_c   1.000
_cell.angle_alpha   90.00
_cell.angle_beta   90.00
_cell.angle_gamma   90.00
#
_symmetry.space_group_name_H-M   'P 1'
#
loop_
_entity.id
_entity.type
_entity.pdbx_description
1 polymer ?
#
loop_
_entity_poly.entity_id
_entity_poly.type
_entity_poly.pdbx_seq_one_letter_code
_entity_poly.pdbx_strand_id
1 'polypeptide(L)'
;MNTAQKLYTTNIQIDTYENRFHDGNLPIACVIDTPVKRKTEYFISREEVDAVLEYFLRKGCYQQAAYIIFELNTGFRVGDCLSLRVCDMMEVDRPLQIKQQLTIIEGKTRRYNKYRTVYFNEAVRNVLYYLIKIRRKRECDYLFVPDNRAVFDVEHMVYKPMTRQGAWNMIDKAVKELGIDMNAGSHSLRKTFDYFISLDGGQRVDMDLACKALGHSDERITRKHYLNTPERVLKARMLGLNLGLEVWKRYVK
;
A
#
# COMPACT_ATOMS: atom_id res chain seq x y z
N MET A 1 19.59 -10.78 -31.00
CA MET A 1 20.00 -9.76 -30.02
C MET A 1 19.16 -8.52 -30.26
N ASN A 2 18.37 -8.14 -29.30
CA ASN A 2 17.17 -7.33 -29.47
C ASN A 2 17.48 -5.82 -29.46
N THR A 3 17.08 -5.13 -30.51
CA THR A 3 17.35 -3.70 -30.81
C THR A 3 16.52 -2.71 -29.97
N ALA A 4 15.78 -3.19 -28.98
CA ALA A 4 14.85 -2.37 -28.20
C ALA A 4 15.42 -1.75 -26.91
N GLN A 5 16.69 -2.00 -26.58
CA GLN A 5 17.30 -1.55 -25.32
C GLN A 5 18.23 -0.35 -25.41
N LYS A 6 18.33 0.30 -26.57
CA LYS A 6 19.33 1.36 -26.84
C LYS A 6 18.76 2.78 -26.98
N LEU A 7 17.50 3.02 -26.61
CA LEU A 7 16.84 4.33 -26.83
C LEU A 7 16.61 5.18 -25.56
N TYR A 8 17.25 4.86 -24.43
CA TYR A 8 16.96 5.57 -23.17
C TYR A 8 18.11 6.41 -22.61
N THR A 9 19.12 6.76 -23.43
CA THR A 9 20.17 7.71 -23.03
C THR A 9 20.44 8.69 -24.12
N THR A 10 19.55 9.65 -24.34
CA THR A 10 19.90 10.89 -24.98
C THR A 10 19.66 12.04 -24.03
N ASN A 11 20.76 12.57 -23.47
CA ASN A 11 20.78 13.88 -22.85
C ASN A 11 20.38 14.90 -23.89
N ILE A 12 19.15 15.40 -23.86
CA ILE A 12 18.74 16.55 -24.61
C ILE A 12 19.17 17.77 -23.79
N GLN A 13 20.26 18.41 -24.22
CA GLN A 13 20.57 19.79 -23.84
C GLN A 13 19.36 20.65 -24.23
N ILE A 14 18.79 21.34 -23.27
CA ILE A 14 17.78 22.37 -23.52
C ILE A 14 18.55 23.57 -24.06
N ASP A 15 18.65 23.68 -25.38
CA ASP A 15 19.05 24.91 -26.02
C ASP A 15 17.97 25.96 -25.75
N THR A 16 18.40 27.05 -25.16
CA THR A 16 17.54 28.17 -24.75
C THR A 16 16.76 28.69 -25.94
N TYR A 17 15.47 28.87 -25.74
CA TYR A 17 14.43 29.25 -26.71
C TYR A 17 14.66 30.60 -27.46
N GLU A 18 15.74 31.34 -27.18
CA GLU A 18 15.90 32.73 -27.63
C GLU A 18 16.43 32.92 -29.06
N ASN A 19 16.89 31.88 -29.75
CA ASN A 19 17.58 32.07 -31.04
C ASN A 19 16.89 31.47 -32.27
N ARG A 20 15.59 31.13 -32.24
CA ARG A 20 14.90 30.52 -33.40
C ARG A 20 13.77 31.34 -34.02
N PHE A 21 13.61 32.60 -33.68
CA PHE A 21 12.51 33.41 -34.21
C PHE A 21 13.04 34.61 -35.03
N HIS A 22 13.59 34.32 -36.22
CA HIS A 22 13.87 35.41 -37.17
C HIS A 22 12.93 35.43 -38.39
N ASP A 23 12.03 34.46 -38.58
CA ASP A 23 11.22 34.40 -39.82
C ASP A 23 9.69 34.30 -39.53
N GLY A 24 9.15 35.09 -38.68
CA GLY A 24 7.70 35.42 -38.64
C GLY A 24 6.65 34.29 -38.65
N ASN A 25 7.03 33.02 -38.75
CA ASN A 25 6.14 31.87 -38.70
C ASN A 25 6.13 31.27 -37.30
N LEU A 26 4.99 31.33 -36.61
CA LEU A 26 4.78 30.62 -35.39
C LEU A 26 5.02 29.11 -35.64
N PRO A 27 5.88 28.45 -34.82
CA PRO A 27 6.08 27.02 -34.97
C PRO A 27 4.76 26.29 -34.67
N ILE A 28 4.40 25.42 -35.61
CA ILE A 28 3.39 24.38 -35.34
C ILE A 28 3.81 23.72 -34.03
N ALA A 29 2.90 23.68 -33.05
CA ALA A 29 3.12 23.13 -31.73
C ALA A 29 3.95 21.84 -31.81
N CYS A 30 5.20 21.88 -31.36
CA CYS A 30 5.99 20.69 -31.20
C CYS A 30 5.31 19.88 -30.09
N VAL A 31 4.62 18.83 -30.47
CA VAL A 31 4.19 17.78 -29.49
C VAL A 31 5.48 17.13 -28.99
N ILE A 32 5.99 17.61 -27.86
CA ILE A 32 7.08 16.94 -27.17
C ILE A 32 6.43 15.71 -26.54
N ASP A 33 6.60 14.56 -27.17
CA ASP A 33 6.21 13.27 -26.67
C ASP A 33 7.22 12.84 -25.57
N THR A 34 7.31 13.67 -24.52
CA THR A 34 8.00 13.25 -23.30
C THR A 34 7.08 12.27 -22.61
N PRO A 35 7.51 11.03 -22.36
CA PRO A 35 6.70 10.09 -21.63
C PRO A 35 6.41 10.67 -20.24
N VAL A 36 5.21 11.21 -20.06
CA VAL A 36 4.74 11.70 -18.76
C VAL A 36 4.80 10.52 -17.81
N LYS A 37 5.70 10.55 -16.83
CA LYS A 37 5.74 9.54 -15.79
C LYS A 37 4.35 9.48 -15.14
N ARG A 38 3.56 8.47 -15.49
CA ARG A 38 2.24 8.28 -14.90
C ARG A 38 2.42 8.18 -13.38
N LYS A 39 1.64 8.96 -12.64
CA LYS A 39 1.62 8.87 -11.18
C LYS A 39 1.06 7.51 -10.79
N THR A 40 1.61 6.92 -9.73
CA THR A 40 1.02 5.72 -9.11
C THR A 40 -0.45 5.95 -8.78
N GLU A 41 -1.31 5.06 -9.22
CA GLU A 41 -2.76 5.09 -9.04
C GLU A 41 -3.21 4.17 -7.89
N TYR A 42 -4.52 4.08 -7.65
CA TYR A 42 -5.14 3.29 -6.59
C TYR A 42 -6.40 2.61 -7.13
N PHE A 43 -6.84 1.55 -6.47
CA PHE A 43 -8.10 0.88 -6.80
C PHE A 43 -9.28 1.79 -6.45
N ILE A 44 -10.17 1.98 -7.41
CA ILE A 44 -11.30 2.91 -7.28
C ILE A 44 -12.59 2.23 -6.83
N SER A 45 -12.64 0.90 -6.88
CA SER A 45 -13.82 0.12 -6.49
C SER A 45 -13.45 -1.09 -5.63
N ARG A 46 -14.44 -1.62 -4.91
CA ARG A 46 -14.28 -2.87 -4.14
C ARG A 46 -14.12 -4.07 -5.06
N GLU A 47 -14.77 -4.05 -6.21
CA GLU A 47 -14.72 -5.10 -7.23
C GLU A 47 -13.30 -5.27 -7.78
N GLU A 48 -12.57 -4.18 -8.02
CA GLU A 48 -11.16 -4.24 -8.43
C GLU A 48 -10.28 -4.85 -7.32
N VAL A 49 -10.49 -4.45 -6.07
CA VAL A 49 -9.80 -5.01 -4.91
C VAL A 49 -10.09 -6.51 -4.79
N ASP A 50 -11.34 -6.90 -4.88
CA ASP A 50 -11.78 -8.30 -4.76
C ASP A 50 -11.22 -9.16 -5.91
N ALA A 51 -11.20 -8.64 -7.14
CA ALA A 51 -10.61 -9.34 -8.28
C ALA A 51 -9.11 -9.63 -8.09
N VAL A 52 -8.35 -8.65 -7.59
CA VAL A 52 -6.93 -8.83 -7.28
C VAL A 52 -6.73 -9.86 -6.17
N LEU A 53 -7.55 -9.84 -5.13
CA LEU A 53 -7.46 -10.82 -4.04
C LEU A 53 -7.79 -12.23 -4.51
N GLU A 54 -8.86 -12.39 -5.31
CA GLU A 54 -9.22 -13.68 -5.90
C GLU A 54 -8.10 -14.24 -6.80
N TYR A 55 -7.45 -13.38 -7.57
CA TYR A 55 -6.31 -13.76 -8.40
C TYR A 55 -5.21 -14.46 -7.57
N PHE A 56 -4.83 -13.90 -6.41
CA PHE A 56 -3.82 -14.51 -5.55
C PHE A 56 -4.32 -15.76 -4.84
N LEU A 57 -5.54 -15.73 -4.30
CA LEU A 57 -6.11 -16.84 -3.54
C LEU A 57 -6.35 -18.08 -4.42
N ARG A 58 -6.81 -17.90 -5.67
CA ARG A 58 -6.94 -19.02 -6.64
C ARG A 58 -5.60 -19.64 -7.01
N LYS A 59 -4.51 -18.87 -6.95
CA LYS A 59 -3.14 -19.38 -7.19
C LYS A 59 -2.48 -19.95 -5.93
N GLY A 60 -3.18 -20.04 -4.79
CA GLY A 60 -2.63 -20.49 -3.52
C GLY A 60 -1.62 -19.52 -2.88
N CYS A 61 -1.58 -18.27 -3.36
CA CYS A 61 -0.64 -17.24 -2.88
C CYS A 61 -1.21 -16.50 -1.66
N TYR A 62 -1.43 -17.25 -0.57
CA TYR A 62 -2.11 -16.74 0.63
C TYR A 62 -1.32 -15.66 1.37
N GLN A 63 0.01 -15.71 1.39
CA GLN A 63 0.84 -14.68 2.04
C GLN A 63 0.73 -13.33 1.32
N GLN A 64 0.69 -13.37 -0.02
CA GLN A 64 0.51 -12.17 -0.83
C GLN A 64 -0.89 -11.58 -0.63
N ALA A 65 -1.93 -12.41 -0.63
CA ALA A 65 -3.29 -11.96 -0.34
C ALA A 65 -3.39 -11.37 1.08
N ALA A 66 -2.77 -12.01 2.07
CA ALA A 66 -2.70 -11.54 3.44
C ALA A 66 -2.03 -10.16 3.55
N TYR A 67 -0.89 -9.97 2.87
CA TYR A 67 -0.21 -8.68 2.79
C TYR A 67 -1.10 -7.59 2.18
N ILE A 68 -1.77 -7.89 1.06
CA ILE A 68 -2.65 -6.94 0.38
C ILE A 68 -3.81 -6.52 1.30
N ILE A 69 -4.51 -7.47 1.92
CA ILE A 69 -5.61 -7.17 2.85
C ILE A 69 -5.11 -6.34 4.03
N PHE A 70 -3.96 -6.70 4.60
CA PHE A 70 -3.41 -5.97 5.74
C PHE A 70 -3.11 -4.51 5.37
N GLU A 71 -2.42 -4.26 4.27
CA GLU A 71 -2.05 -2.90 3.84
C GLU A 71 -3.28 -2.08 3.43
N LEU A 72 -4.26 -2.68 2.73
CA LEU A 72 -5.53 -2.06 2.36
C LEU A 72 -6.39 -1.62 3.56
N ASN A 73 -6.23 -2.24 4.73
CA ASN A 73 -7.03 -1.94 5.92
C ASN A 73 -6.27 -1.20 7.02
N THR A 74 -4.96 -1.00 6.86
CA THR A 74 -4.11 -0.33 7.84
C THR A 74 -3.40 0.89 7.29
N GLY A 75 -3.24 0.97 5.97
CA GLY A 75 -2.53 2.04 5.29
C GLY A 75 -1.08 2.19 5.70
N PHE A 76 -0.39 1.12 6.08
CA PHE A 76 1.04 1.16 6.36
C PHE A 76 1.84 1.61 5.12
N ARG A 77 3.02 2.20 5.34
CA ARG A 77 3.98 2.30 4.24
C ARG A 77 4.56 0.91 3.97
N VAL A 78 4.74 0.55 2.70
CA VAL A 78 5.24 -0.76 2.29
C VAL A 78 6.48 -1.21 3.09
N GLY A 79 7.42 -0.30 3.34
CA GLY A 79 8.62 -0.65 4.10
C GLY A 79 8.36 -0.96 5.57
N ASP A 80 7.49 -0.20 6.20
CA ASP A 80 7.10 -0.41 7.60
C ASP A 80 6.25 -1.69 7.70
N CYS A 81 5.33 -1.92 6.76
CA CYS A 81 4.52 -3.13 6.70
C CYS A 81 5.37 -4.41 6.58
N LEU A 82 6.31 -4.43 5.65
CA LEU A 82 7.16 -5.59 5.40
C LEU A 82 8.19 -5.86 6.51
N SER A 83 8.46 -4.91 7.39
CA SER A 83 9.34 -5.08 8.54
C SER A 83 8.65 -5.67 9.77
N LEU A 84 7.31 -5.76 9.77
CA LEU A 84 6.54 -6.25 10.91
C LEU A 84 6.82 -7.73 11.20
N ARG A 85 6.94 -8.03 12.49
CA ARG A 85 7.10 -9.38 13.02
C ARG A 85 5.84 -9.82 13.77
N VAL A 86 5.73 -11.10 14.01
CA VAL A 86 4.61 -11.66 14.79
C VAL A 86 4.53 -11.06 16.19
N CYS A 87 5.67 -10.88 16.88
CA CYS A 87 5.71 -10.26 18.21
C CYS A 87 5.12 -8.85 18.25
N ASP A 88 5.20 -8.08 17.16
CA ASP A 88 4.60 -6.74 17.09
C ASP A 88 3.05 -6.80 17.18
N MET A 89 2.46 -7.92 16.77
CA MET A 89 1.02 -8.14 16.70
C MET A 89 0.42 -8.80 17.94
N MET A 90 1.26 -9.25 18.88
CA MET A 90 0.83 -9.99 20.06
C MET A 90 0.77 -9.09 21.29
N GLU A 91 -0.20 -9.33 22.20
CA GLU A 91 -0.21 -8.65 23.50
C GLU A 91 0.97 -9.11 24.35
N VAL A 92 1.61 -8.17 25.04
CA VAL A 92 2.79 -8.46 25.87
C VAL A 92 2.44 -9.41 27.02
N ASP A 93 1.32 -9.13 27.71
CA ASP A 93 0.90 -9.89 28.88
C ASP A 93 0.11 -11.17 28.53
N ARG A 94 -0.24 -11.35 27.25
CA ARG A 94 -1.03 -12.45 26.73
C ARG A 94 -0.50 -12.92 25.39
N PRO A 95 0.60 -13.67 25.35
CA PRO A 95 1.34 -13.99 24.12
C PRO A 95 0.54 -14.79 23.08
N LEU A 96 -0.67 -15.28 23.41
CA LEU A 96 -1.56 -15.94 22.46
C LEU A 96 -2.66 -15.01 21.92
N GLN A 97 -2.75 -13.78 22.42
CA GLN A 97 -3.78 -12.82 22.04
C GLN A 97 -3.25 -11.80 21.02
N ILE A 98 -3.94 -11.68 19.90
CA ILE A 98 -3.66 -10.67 18.88
C ILE A 98 -4.16 -9.32 19.38
N LYS A 99 -3.32 -8.28 19.26
CA LYS A 99 -3.67 -6.89 19.58
C LYS A 99 -4.90 -6.43 18.80
N GLN A 100 -5.66 -5.53 19.38
CA GLN A 100 -6.77 -4.87 18.68
C GLN A 100 -6.34 -3.59 17.96
N GLN A 101 -5.18 -3.06 18.31
CA GLN A 101 -4.59 -1.87 17.73
C GLN A 101 -3.07 -1.90 17.87
N LEU A 102 -2.39 -1.14 17.03
CA LEU A 102 -0.94 -0.96 17.09
C LEU A 102 -0.60 0.53 17.00
N THR A 103 0.17 1.03 17.96
CA THR A 103 0.74 2.39 17.88
C THR A 103 2.16 2.30 17.35
N ILE A 104 2.44 3.00 16.27
CA ILE A 104 3.72 2.95 15.57
C ILE A 104 4.31 4.35 15.37
N ILE A 105 5.64 4.37 15.22
CA ILE A 105 6.37 5.49 14.63
C ILE A 105 6.83 5.01 13.25
N GLU A 106 6.25 5.57 12.19
CA GLU A 106 6.65 5.18 10.82
C GLU A 106 8.09 5.63 10.53
N GLY A 107 8.88 4.78 9.86
CA GLY A 107 10.31 5.00 9.62
C GLY A 107 10.64 6.36 9.01
N LYS A 108 9.86 6.82 8.02
CA LYS A 108 10.06 8.12 7.36
C LYS A 108 9.83 9.32 8.29
N THR A 109 8.97 9.19 9.30
CA THR A 109 8.62 10.27 10.24
C THR A 109 9.24 10.10 11.62
N ARG A 110 10.10 9.11 11.79
CA ARG A 110 10.77 8.77 13.07
C ARG A 110 11.48 9.96 13.71
N ARG A 111 12.15 10.79 12.90
CA ARG A 111 12.83 12.01 13.37
C ARG A 111 11.91 13.05 14.02
N TYR A 112 10.58 12.95 13.79
CA TYR A 112 9.60 13.87 14.35
C TYR A 112 8.82 13.28 15.53
N ASN A 113 9.15 12.06 15.98
CA ASN A 113 8.48 11.33 17.05
C ASN A 113 6.94 11.31 16.90
N LYS A 114 6.44 11.22 15.66
CA LYS A 114 5.00 11.18 15.39
C LYS A 114 4.48 9.76 15.50
N TYR A 115 3.58 9.58 16.44
CA TYR A 115 2.86 8.32 16.66
C TYR A 115 1.60 8.27 15.83
N ARG A 116 1.29 7.08 15.33
CA ARG A 116 0.03 6.76 14.66
C ARG A 116 -0.56 5.49 15.26
N THR A 117 -1.83 5.55 15.69
CA THR A 117 -2.56 4.36 16.12
C THR A 117 -3.33 3.78 14.94
N VAL A 118 -3.17 2.49 14.73
CA VAL A 118 -3.86 1.69 13.70
C VAL A 118 -4.78 0.70 14.41
N TYR A 119 -6.07 0.77 14.12
CA TYR A 119 -7.08 -0.14 14.67
C TYR A 119 -7.25 -1.35 13.75
N PHE A 120 -7.26 -2.54 14.32
CA PHE A 120 -7.41 -3.79 13.57
C PHE A 120 -8.89 -4.15 13.44
N ASN A 121 -9.41 -3.99 12.24
CA ASN A 121 -10.76 -4.43 11.89
C ASN A 121 -10.81 -5.97 11.72
N GLU A 122 -11.98 -6.49 11.40
CA GLU A 122 -12.18 -7.94 11.24
C GLU A 122 -11.28 -8.54 10.16
N ALA A 123 -11.11 -7.85 9.01
CA ALA A 123 -10.26 -8.33 7.92
C ALA A 123 -8.81 -8.50 8.38
N VAL A 124 -8.24 -7.50 9.06
CA VAL A 124 -6.88 -7.57 9.62
C VAL A 124 -6.75 -8.69 10.64
N ARG A 125 -7.71 -8.83 11.56
CA ARG A 125 -7.68 -9.89 12.58
C ARG A 125 -7.76 -11.29 11.98
N ASN A 126 -8.57 -11.50 10.95
CA ASN A 126 -8.64 -12.78 10.21
C ASN A 126 -7.31 -13.13 9.55
N VAL A 127 -6.67 -12.14 8.90
CA VAL A 127 -5.35 -12.32 8.29
C VAL A 127 -4.29 -12.66 9.34
N LEU A 128 -4.25 -11.94 10.45
CA LEU A 128 -3.30 -12.20 11.54
C LEU A 128 -3.55 -13.57 12.18
N TYR A 129 -4.80 -13.95 12.39
CA TYR A 129 -5.15 -15.28 12.87
C TYR A 129 -4.61 -16.37 11.93
N TYR A 130 -4.86 -16.24 10.63
CA TYR A 130 -4.32 -17.18 9.63
C TYR A 130 -2.80 -17.28 9.69
N LEU A 131 -2.10 -16.15 9.65
CA LEU A 131 -0.63 -16.14 9.63
C LEU A 131 -0.03 -16.73 10.92
N ILE A 132 -0.60 -16.39 12.07
CA ILE A 132 -0.04 -16.76 13.38
C ILE A 132 -0.52 -18.16 13.82
N LYS A 133 -1.81 -18.44 13.72
CA LYS A 133 -2.39 -19.69 14.25
C LYS A 133 -2.40 -20.83 13.23
N ILE A 134 -2.79 -20.54 11.99
CA ILE A 134 -2.89 -21.58 10.96
C ILE A 134 -1.52 -21.86 10.34
N ARG A 135 -0.77 -20.84 9.96
CA ARG A 135 0.59 -20.97 9.42
C ARG A 135 1.65 -21.18 10.50
N ARG A 136 1.27 -21.11 11.78
CA ARG A 136 2.13 -21.35 12.96
C ARG A 136 3.44 -20.56 12.93
N LYS A 137 3.37 -19.28 12.55
CA LYS A 137 4.53 -18.40 12.58
C LYS A 137 4.99 -18.16 14.02
N ARG A 138 6.31 -18.19 14.23
CA ARG A 138 6.93 -17.90 15.53
C ARG A 138 6.96 -16.40 15.78
N GLU A 139 7.12 -15.97 17.01
CA GLU A 139 7.18 -14.56 17.40
C GLU A 139 8.25 -13.76 16.64
N CYS A 140 9.40 -14.36 16.37
CA CYS A 140 10.51 -13.75 15.64
C CYS A 140 10.31 -13.70 14.11
N ASP A 141 9.35 -14.45 13.56
CA ASP A 141 9.13 -14.52 12.11
C ASP A 141 8.52 -13.21 11.59
N TYR A 142 8.88 -12.83 10.35
CA TYR A 142 8.22 -11.74 9.66
C TYR A 142 6.78 -12.13 9.28
N LEU A 143 5.86 -11.18 9.36
CA LEU A 143 4.46 -11.42 9.01
C LEU A 143 4.32 -11.81 7.53
N PHE A 144 4.99 -11.11 6.63
CA PHE A 144 4.81 -11.25 5.19
C PHE A 144 6.08 -11.78 4.53
N VAL A 145 6.05 -13.07 4.24
CA VAL A 145 7.10 -13.81 3.55
C VAL A 145 6.53 -14.27 2.20
N PRO A 146 7.29 -14.32 1.10
CA PRO A 146 6.79 -14.86 -0.16
C PRO A 146 6.34 -16.32 -0.02
N ASP A 147 5.18 -16.70 -0.59
CA ASP A 147 4.78 -18.11 -0.67
C ASP A 147 5.74 -18.91 -1.57
N ASN A 148 6.19 -18.26 -2.65
CA ASN A 148 7.16 -18.83 -3.58
C ASN A 148 8.50 -18.09 -3.46
N ARG A 149 9.60 -18.84 -3.57
CA ARG A 149 10.97 -18.29 -3.51
C ARG A 149 11.33 -17.64 -2.16
N ALA A 150 10.77 -18.15 -1.06
CA ALA A 150 11.17 -17.72 0.27
C ALA A 150 12.66 -18.04 0.50
N VAL A 151 13.42 -17.03 0.95
CA VAL A 151 14.85 -17.17 1.28
C VAL A 151 14.97 -17.29 2.79
N PHE A 152 15.58 -18.37 3.25
CA PHE A 152 15.86 -18.57 4.67
C PHE A 152 17.15 -17.85 5.08
N ASP A 153 17.08 -17.06 6.12
CA ASP A 153 18.24 -16.41 6.74
C ASP A 153 18.74 -17.30 7.87
N VAL A 154 19.89 -17.95 7.62
CA VAL A 154 20.47 -18.93 8.55
C VAL A 154 20.99 -18.23 9.82
N GLU A 155 21.54 -17.03 9.70
CA GLU A 155 22.08 -16.27 10.83
C GLU A 155 20.98 -15.89 11.83
N HIS A 156 19.83 -15.46 11.33
CA HIS A 156 18.71 -15.05 12.17
C HIS A 156 17.63 -16.11 12.35
N MET A 157 17.82 -17.29 11.73
CA MET A 157 16.90 -18.45 11.79
C MET A 157 15.45 -18.09 11.43
N VAL A 158 15.25 -17.21 10.44
CA VAL A 158 13.95 -16.77 9.93
C VAL A 158 13.92 -16.70 8.42
N TYR A 159 12.73 -16.79 7.82
CA TYR A 159 12.55 -16.48 6.40
C TYR A 159 12.59 -14.95 6.19
N LYS A 160 13.32 -14.52 5.15
CA LYS A 160 13.37 -13.09 4.79
C LYS A 160 11.99 -12.59 4.36
N PRO A 161 11.62 -11.35 4.73
CA PRO A 161 10.34 -10.78 4.32
C PRO A 161 10.29 -10.54 2.82
N MET A 162 9.11 -10.32 2.27
CA MET A 162 8.96 -9.77 0.93
C MET A 162 9.75 -8.48 0.79
N THR A 163 10.34 -8.27 -0.40
CA THR A 163 10.99 -7.00 -0.72
C THR A 163 9.97 -5.99 -1.25
N ARG A 164 10.27 -4.69 -1.12
CA ARG A 164 9.43 -3.61 -1.71
C ARG A 164 9.23 -3.81 -3.20
N GLN A 165 10.29 -4.21 -3.91
CA GLN A 165 10.23 -4.50 -5.34
C GLN A 165 9.37 -5.72 -5.62
N GLY A 166 9.48 -6.77 -4.80
CA GLY A 166 8.64 -7.97 -4.90
C GLY A 166 7.16 -7.65 -4.68
N ALA A 167 6.84 -6.85 -3.66
CA ALA A 167 5.48 -6.40 -3.38
C ALA A 167 4.90 -5.57 -4.53
N TRP A 168 5.71 -4.68 -5.13
CA TRP A 168 5.28 -3.93 -6.31
C TRP A 168 5.07 -4.85 -7.51
N ASN A 169 6.05 -5.68 -7.86
CA ASN A 169 5.99 -6.56 -9.03
C ASN A 169 4.77 -7.49 -9.01
N MET A 170 4.40 -8.01 -7.83
CA MET A 170 3.24 -8.90 -7.72
C MET A 170 1.93 -8.17 -8.02
N ILE A 171 1.76 -6.93 -7.51
CA ILE A 171 0.55 -6.12 -7.76
C ILE A 171 0.49 -5.70 -9.23
N ASP A 172 1.58 -5.19 -9.79
CA ASP A 172 1.67 -4.77 -11.19
C ASP A 172 1.34 -5.94 -12.14
N LYS A 173 1.86 -7.13 -11.84
CA LYS A 173 1.55 -8.34 -12.60
C LYS A 173 0.05 -8.69 -12.51
N ALA A 174 -0.54 -8.70 -11.31
CA ALA A 174 -1.95 -9.03 -11.12
C ALA A 174 -2.86 -8.05 -11.86
N VAL A 175 -2.60 -6.76 -11.74
CA VAL A 175 -3.34 -5.68 -12.41
C VAL A 175 -3.30 -5.87 -13.93
N LYS A 176 -2.13 -6.17 -14.50
CA LYS A 176 -1.96 -6.42 -15.94
C LYS A 176 -2.70 -7.68 -16.40
N GLU A 177 -2.57 -8.79 -15.68
CA GLU A 177 -3.24 -10.05 -16.03
C GLU A 177 -4.77 -9.96 -15.91
N LEU A 178 -5.28 -9.10 -15.03
CA LEU A 178 -6.71 -8.84 -14.87
C LEU A 178 -7.24 -7.77 -15.83
N GLY A 179 -6.38 -7.11 -16.60
CA GLY A 179 -6.79 -6.04 -17.51
C GLY A 179 -7.29 -4.78 -16.81
N ILE A 180 -6.89 -4.55 -15.55
CA ILE A 180 -7.24 -3.33 -14.82
C ILE A 180 -6.35 -2.20 -15.31
N ASP A 181 -6.95 -1.15 -15.89
CA ASP A 181 -6.20 0.00 -16.42
C ASP A 181 -5.77 0.93 -15.29
N MET A 182 -4.69 0.57 -14.63
CA MET A 182 -4.06 1.43 -13.61
C MET A 182 -2.53 1.29 -13.60
N ASN A 183 -1.86 2.36 -13.27
CA ASN A 183 -0.41 2.36 -13.04
C ASN A 183 -0.12 1.93 -11.59
N ALA A 184 0.00 0.62 -11.38
CA ALA A 184 0.28 0.07 -10.06
C ALA A 184 1.69 0.47 -9.57
N GLY A 185 1.81 0.76 -8.28
CA GLY A 185 3.05 1.14 -7.62
C GLY A 185 3.11 0.72 -6.16
N SER A 186 4.27 0.91 -5.55
CA SER A 186 4.50 0.56 -4.13
C SER A 186 3.58 1.29 -3.14
N HIS A 187 2.87 2.32 -3.58
CA HIS A 187 1.94 3.08 -2.76
C HIS A 187 0.46 2.89 -3.14
N SER A 188 0.16 2.02 -4.12
CA SER A 188 -1.22 1.82 -4.60
C SER A 188 -2.15 1.36 -3.48
N LEU A 189 -1.76 0.37 -2.69
CA LEU A 189 -2.58 -0.14 -1.58
C LEU A 189 -2.81 0.92 -0.50
N ARG A 190 -1.78 1.66 -0.11
CA ARG A 190 -1.91 2.76 0.85
C ARG A 190 -2.79 3.90 0.33
N LYS A 191 -2.70 4.23 -0.96
CA LYS A 191 -3.59 5.21 -1.60
C LYS A 191 -5.03 4.70 -1.69
N THR A 192 -5.22 3.41 -1.91
CA THR A 192 -6.53 2.75 -1.87
C THR A 192 -7.14 2.85 -0.48
N PHE A 193 -6.36 2.56 0.59
CA PHE A 193 -6.81 2.78 1.96
C PHE A 193 -7.22 4.24 2.19
N ASP A 194 -6.38 5.21 1.78
CA ASP A 194 -6.68 6.64 1.88
C ASP A 194 -7.99 7.03 1.19
N TYR A 195 -8.18 6.51 -0.02
CA TYR A 195 -9.40 6.73 -0.78
C TYR A 195 -10.62 6.19 -0.04
N PHE A 196 -10.62 4.91 0.33
CA PHE A 196 -11.79 4.29 0.96
C PHE A 196 -12.08 4.80 2.37
N ILE A 197 -11.05 5.14 3.18
CA ILE A 197 -11.26 5.69 4.53
C ILE A 197 -11.85 7.10 4.49
N SER A 198 -11.58 7.86 3.42
CA SER A 198 -12.09 9.22 3.22
C SER A 198 -13.50 9.27 2.62
N LEU A 199 -14.05 8.13 2.16
CA LEU A 199 -15.39 8.10 1.59
C LEU A 199 -16.46 8.18 2.67
N ASP A 200 -17.50 8.97 2.41
CA ASP A 200 -18.75 8.97 3.17
C ASP A 200 -19.93 8.96 2.19
N GLY A 201 -20.78 7.93 2.28
CA GLY A 201 -21.89 7.76 1.33
C GLY A 201 -21.47 7.69 -0.14
N GLY A 202 -20.25 7.25 -0.44
CA GLY A 202 -19.69 7.17 -1.80
C GLY A 202 -19.02 8.46 -2.29
N GLN A 203 -19.03 9.54 -1.50
CA GLN A 203 -18.32 10.79 -1.83
C GLN A 203 -17.08 10.97 -0.97
N ARG A 204 -16.01 11.52 -1.55
CA ARG A 204 -14.78 11.85 -0.82
C ARG A 204 -14.99 13.15 -0.05
N VAL A 205 -15.27 13.06 1.24
CA VAL A 205 -15.70 14.19 2.07
C VAL A 205 -14.75 14.50 3.22
N ASP A 206 -13.91 13.55 3.66
CA ASP A 206 -13.15 13.72 4.90
C ASP A 206 -11.64 13.59 4.70
N MET A 207 -11.01 14.68 4.23
CA MET A 207 -9.57 14.76 4.06
C MET A 207 -8.81 14.80 5.39
N ASP A 208 -9.43 15.30 6.48
CA ASP A 208 -8.81 15.31 7.80
C ASP A 208 -8.72 13.88 8.35
N LEU A 209 -9.79 13.10 8.17
CA LEU A 209 -9.82 11.69 8.53
C LEU A 209 -8.70 10.91 7.84
N ALA A 210 -8.55 11.10 6.52
CA ALA A 210 -7.50 10.46 5.74
C ALA A 210 -6.09 10.88 6.21
N CYS A 211 -5.85 12.17 6.42
CA CYS A 211 -4.58 12.66 6.94
C CYS A 211 -4.26 12.08 8.32
N LYS A 212 -5.23 12.02 9.22
CA LYS A 212 -5.07 11.45 10.55
C LYS A 212 -4.83 9.93 10.49
N ALA A 213 -5.58 9.22 9.67
CA ALA A 213 -5.42 7.78 9.45
C ALA A 213 -4.05 7.42 8.90
N LEU A 214 -3.47 8.26 8.03
CA LEU A 214 -2.15 8.06 7.44
C LEU A 214 -1.00 8.65 8.25
N GLY A 215 -1.29 9.42 9.32
CA GLY A 215 -0.28 10.11 10.12
C GLY A 215 0.47 11.18 9.33
N HIS A 216 -0.17 11.82 8.34
CA HIS A 216 0.45 12.89 7.56
C HIS A 216 0.60 14.17 8.40
N SER A 217 1.74 14.86 8.21
CA SER A 217 2.11 16.03 9.01
C SER A 217 1.88 17.36 8.33
N ASP A 218 1.27 17.39 7.15
CA ASP A 218 1.05 18.65 6.44
C ASP A 218 -0.16 19.39 7.02
N GLU A 219 0.13 20.11 8.11
CA GLU A 219 -0.82 20.98 8.80
C GLU A 219 -1.29 22.16 7.95
N ARG A 220 -0.61 22.50 6.86
CA ARG A 220 -0.95 23.67 6.04
C ARG A 220 -2.28 23.50 5.32
N ILE A 221 -2.64 22.27 4.97
CA ILE A 221 -3.93 21.96 4.34
C ILE A 221 -5.02 21.84 5.41
N THR A 222 -4.71 21.29 6.57
CA THR A 222 -5.67 20.99 7.64
C THR A 222 -6.07 22.23 8.43
N ARG A 223 -5.17 23.20 8.61
CA ARG A 223 -5.46 24.43 9.42
C ARG A 223 -6.52 25.37 8.84
N LYS A 224 -6.82 25.28 7.55
CA LYS A 224 -7.69 26.28 6.90
C LYS A 224 -9.18 25.94 6.90
N HIS A 225 -9.60 24.66 7.04
CA HIS A 225 -10.99 24.28 6.78
C HIS A 225 -11.60 23.13 7.59
N TYR A 226 -10.89 22.45 8.53
CA TYR A 226 -11.49 21.26 9.17
C TYR A 226 -11.33 21.23 10.68
N LEU A 227 -12.44 20.93 11.36
CA LEU A 227 -12.48 20.55 12.77
C LEU A 227 -11.73 19.21 12.92
N ASN A 228 -10.83 19.11 13.89
CA ASN A 228 -10.11 17.88 14.20
C ASN A 228 -11.07 16.69 14.26
N THR A 229 -10.91 15.71 13.37
CA THR A 229 -11.71 14.47 13.40
C THR A 229 -11.50 13.75 14.74
N PRO A 230 -12.56 13.55 15.55
CA PRO A 230 -12.44 12.87 16.81
C PRO A 230 -11.90 11.45 16.63
N GLU A 231 -11.07 10.96 17.57
CA GLU A 231 -10.49 9.62 17.54
C GLU A 231 -11.54 8.51 17.40
N ARG A 232 -12.71 8.71 18.04
CA ARG A 232 -13.85 7.79 17.95
C ARG A 232 -14.35 7.59 16.50
N VAL A 233 -14.34 8.68 15.68
CA VAL A 233 -14.77 8.65 14.27
C VAL A 233 -13.74 7.89 13.44
N LEU A 234 -12.45 8.19 13.61
CA LEU A 234 -11.36 7.47 12.96
C LEU A 234 -11.45 5.97 13.28
N LYS A 235 -11.59 5.61 14.57
CA LYS A 235 -11.72 4.23 15.01
C LYS A 235 -12.90 3.51 14.34
N ALA A 236 -14.09 4.15 14.33
CA ALA A 236 -15.28 3.57 13.72
C ALA A 236 -15.09 3.32 12.21
N ARG A 237 -14.50 4.26 11.49
CA ARG A 237 -14.21 4.14 10.05
C ARG A 237 -13.22 3.01 9.77
N MET A 238 -12.11 2.95 10.50
CA MET A 238 -11.12 1.89 10.32
C MET A 238 -11.71 0.50 10.62
N LEU A 239 -12.48 0.36 11.70
CA LEU A 239 -13.12 -0.92 12.04
C LEU A 239 -14.17 -1.37 11.02
N GLY A 240 -14.85 -0.42 10.35
CA GLY A 240 -15.86 -0.72 9.34
C GLY A 240 -15.31 -0.96 7.92
N LEU A 241 -14.03 -0.71 7.66
CA LEU A 241 -13.48 -0.73 6.31
C LEU A 241 -13.53 -2.12 5.66
N ASN A 242 -12.96 -3.13 6.31
CA ASN A 242 -13.01 -4.56 5.97
C ASN A 242 -12.82 -4.91 4.46
N LEU A 243 -11.89 -4.23 3.77
CA LEU A 243 -11.62 -4.48 2.36
C LEU A 243 -11.08 -5.91 2.16
N GLY A 244 -11.70 -6.66 1.25
CA GLY A 244 -11.30 -8.02 0.90
C GLY A 244 -11.70 -9.10 1.90
N LEU A 245 -12.41 -8.77 3.00
CA LEU A 245 -12.78 -9.74 4.04
C LEU A 245 -13.62 -10.90 3.49
N GLU A 246 -14.64 -10.59 2.69
CA GLU A 246 -15.56 -11.60 2.16
C GLU A 246 -14.88 -12.51 1.14
N VAL A 247 -13.96 -11.97 0.34
CA VAL A 247 -13.13 -12.78 -0.55
C VAL A 247 -12.23 -13.70 0.27
N TRP A 248 -11.54 -13.16 1.28
CA TRP A 248 -10.68 -13.94 2.16
C TRP A 248 -11.42 -15.12 2.82
N LYS A 249 -12.60 -14.88 3.41
CA LYS A 249 -13.41 -15.93 4.08
C LYS A 249 -13.83 -17.07 3.14
N ARG A 250 -13.98 -16.83 1.85
CA ARG A 250 -14.32 -17.88 0.87
C ARG A 250 -13.18 -18.88 0.65
N TYR A 251 -11.93 -18.46 0.80
CA TYR A 251 -10.74 -19.27 0.47
C TYR A 251 -9.98 -19.79 1.70
N VAL A 252 -10.11 -19.11 2.83
CA VAL A 252 -9.38 -19.42 4.06
C VAL A 252 -10.39 -19.78 5.16
N LYS A 253 -10.50 -21.07 5.45
CA LYS A 253 -11.37 -21.65 6.49
C LYS A 253 -10.54 -22.02 7.72
#